data_b4cf2be022fa3282dc959e42457f251f
#
_entry.id   b4cf2be022fa3282dc959e42457f251f
#
_cell.length_a   1.000
_cell.length_b   1.000
_cell.length_c   1.000
_cell.angle_alpha   90.00
_cell.angle_beta   90.00
_cell.angle_gamma   90.00
#
_symmetry.space_group_name_H-M   'P 1'
#
loop_
_entity.id
_entity.type
_entity.pdbx_description
1 polymer ?
#
loop_
_entity_poly.entity_id
_entity_poly.type
_entity_poly.pdbx_seq_one_letter_code
_entity_poly.pdbx_strand_id
1 'polypeptide(L)'
;FDIDRFNHVLPFFDIVKIEFKTKDSDFVDSKHYEKLIIHAMKCLESSVKAKKTTYIKIVVSSKTQLNEFGELTNQIFDVISKDDIDGFVIQPTYGVSEPSLELLLNLYDIVYPYYIDVKVVPQLHKFIGAP
;
A
#
# COMPACT_ATOMS: atom_id res chain seq x y z
N PHE A 1 -4.63 1.72 14.14
CA PHE A 1 -4.67 0.26 14.19
C PHE A 1 -3.32 -0.26 14.70
N ASP A 2 -3.30 -0.93 15.81
CA ASP A 2 -2.04 -1.38 16.40
C ASP A 2 -1.74 -2.85 16.11
N ILE A 3 -0.45 -3.20 16.17
CA ILE A 3 0.03 -4.54 15.82
C ILE A 3 -0.50 -5.62 16.77
N ASP A 4 -0.72 -5.30 18.03
CA ASP A 4 -1.21 -6.28 19.00
C ASP A 4 -2.64 -6.71 18.69
N ARG A 5 -3.51 -5.75 18.35
CA ARG A 5 -4.86 -6.04 17.89
C ARG A 5 -4.86 -6.82 16.58
N PHE A 6 -4.00 -6.41 15.66
CA PHE A 6 -3.85 -7.10 14.38
C PHE A 6 -3.48 -8.57 14.61
N ASN A 7 -2.47 -8.83 15.42
CA ASN A 7 -2.02 -10.19 15.72
C ASN A 7 -3.08 -11.01 16.44
N HIS A 8 -3.92 -10.36 17.24
CA HIS A 8 -5.01 -11.05 17.96
C HIS A 8 -6.09 -11.56 17.01
N VAL A 9 -6.42 -10.80 15.96
CA VAL A 9 -7.46 -11.19 15.00
C VAL A 9 -6.93 -11.96 13.80
N LEU A 10 -5.63 -11.91 13.54
CA LEU A 10 -5.01 -12.52 12.37
C LEU A 10 -5.37 -13.99 12.17
N PRO A 11 -5.42 -14.85 13.20
CA PRO A 11 -5.76 -16.27 13.02
C PRO A 11 -7.15 -16.50 12.44
N PHE A 12 -8.05 -15.53 12.53
CA PHE A 12 -9.43 -15.65 12.05
C PHE A 12 -9.61 -15.28 10.59
N PHE A 13 -8.56 -14.80 9.93
CA PHE A 13 -8.62 -14.35 8.53
C PHE A 13 -7.66 -15.14 7.67
N ASP A 14 -8.08 -15.45 6.45
CA ASP A 14 -7.23 -16.13 5.45
C ASP A 14 -6.60 -15.15 4.48
N ILE A 15 -7.26 -14.01 4.25
CA ILE A 15 -6.83 -12.98 3.31
C ILE A 15 -6.62 -11.68 4.08
N VAL A 16 -5.46 -11.07 3.87
CA VAL A 16 -5.07 -9.83 4.54
C VAL A 16 -4.64 -8.81 3.50
N LYS A 17 -5.16 -7.61 3.60
CA LYS A 17 -4.73 -6.48 2.78
C LYS A 17 -4.07 -5.45 3.69
N ILE A 18 -2.82 -5.13 3.39
CA ILE A 18 -2.05 -4.12 4.12
C ILE A 18 -2.04 -2.85 3.29
N GLU A 19 -2.57 -1.77 3.83
CA GLU A 19 -2.60 -0.48 3.15
C GLU A 19 -1.47 0.41 3.65
N PHE A 20 -0.71 0.95 2.71
CA PHE A 20 0.28 1.99 2.96
C PHE A 20 -0.23 3.30 2.37
N LYS A 21 0.09 4.39 3.05
CA LYS A 21 -0.20 5.74 2.57
C LYS A 21 1.10 6.47 2.29
N THR A 22 1.08 7.38 1.33
CA THR A 22 2.21 8.24 1.03
C THR A 22 2.20 9.48 1.91
N LYS A 23 3.35 10.15 2.04
CA LYS A 23 3.51 11.31 2.94
C LYS A 23 2.60 12.50 2.60
N ASP A 24 2.14 12.55 1.36
CA ASP A 24 1.25 13.61 0.88
C ASP A 24 -0.20 13.46 1.38
N SER A 25 -0.49 12.40 2.14
CA SER A 25 -1.83 12.22 2.70
C SER A 25 -2.16 13.34 3.67
N ASP A 26 -3.23 14.08 3.40
CA ASP A 26 -3.66 15.23 4.19
C ASP A 26 -4.15 14.87 5.60
N PHE A 27 -4.30 13.58 5.87
CA PHE A 27 -4.85 13.09 7.14
C PHE A 27 -3.78 12.81 8.20
N VAL A 28 -2.50 12.94 7.85
CA VAL A 28 -1.42 12.51 8.75
C VAL A 28 -0.28 13.52 8.71
N ASP A 29 0.13 14.04 9.88
CA ASP A 29 1.36 14.83 9.99
C ASP A 29 2.59 13.91 9.89
N SER A 30 3.77 14.51 9.68
CA SER A 30 5.00 13.74 9.47
C SER A 30 5.38 12.84 10.66
N LYS A 31 4.99 13.23 11.86
CA LYS A 31 5.28 12.49 13.09
C LYS A 31 4.43 11.21 13.20
N HIS A 32 3.15 11.33 12.87
CA HIS A 32 2.22 10.21 12.83
C HIS A 32 2.47 9.29 11.63
N TYR A 33 2.94 9.86 10.51
CA TYR A 33 3.24 9.11 9.31
C TYR A 33 4.27 8.01 9.55
N GLU A 34 5.38 8.34 10.22
CA GLU A 34 6.41 7.35 10.53
C GLU A 34 5.87 6.20 11.37
N LYS A 35 5.03 6.52 12.35
CA LYS A 35 4.38 5.49 13.19
C LYS A 35 3.48 4.60 12.36
N LEU A 36 2.69 5.17 11.45
CA LEU A 36 1.81 4.41 10.56
C LEU A 36 2.60 3.45 9.67
N ILE A 37 3.72 3.90 9.11
CA ILE A 37 4.57 3.05 8.28
C ILE A 37 5.15 1.90 9.10
N ILE A 38 5.65 2.17 10.29
CA ILE A 38 6.19 1.14 11.18
C ILE A 38 5.12 0.10 11.52
N HIS A 39 3.91 0.55 11.86
CA HIS A 39 2.80 -0.36 12.15
C HIS A 39 2.40 -1.19 10.95
N ALA A 40 2.28 -0.56 9.78
CA ALA A 40 1.94 -1.26 8.54
C ALA A 40 3.01 -2.31 8.19
N MET A 41 4.29 -1.99 8.36
CA MET A 41 5.38 -2.94 8.12
C MET A 41 5.30 -4.14 9.08
N LYS A 42 5.02 -3.90 10.35
CA LYS A 42 4.86 -4.98 11.34
C LYS A 42 3.66 -5.87 11.00
N CYS A 43 2.56 -5.27 10.56
CA CYS A 43 1.38 -6.03 10.13
C CYS A 43 1.71 -6.89 8.91
N LEU A 44 2.45 -6.32 7.96
CA LEU A 44 2.89 -7.04 6.76
C LEU A 44 3.76 -8.25 7.14
N GLU A 45 4.76 -8.05 7.98
CA GLU A 45 5.63 -9.12 8.47
C GLU A 45 4.83 -10.23 9.16
N SER A 46 3.88 -9.85 10.02
CA SER A 46 3.05 -10.82 10.73
C SER A 46 2.17 -11.63 9.79
N SER A 47 1.57 -11.00 8.80
CA SER A 47 0.74 -11.67 7.80
C SER A 47 1.54 -12.68 6.99
N VAL A 48 2.70 -12.27 6.51
CA VAL A 48 3.61 -13.12 5.73
C VAL A 48 4.13 -14.28 6.58
N LYS A 49 4.54 -14.02 7.81
CA LYS A 49 5.02 -15.04 8.74
C LYS A 49 3.94 -16.07 9.04
N ALA A 50 2.69 -15.65 9.15
CA ALA A 50 1.54 -16.53 9.36
C ALA A 50 1.09 -17.24 8.07
N LYS A 51 1.76 -16.99 6.94
CA LYS A 51 1.46 -17.55 5.62
C LYS A 51 0.04 -17.25 5.14
N LYS A 52 -0.44 -16.07 5.45
CA LYS A 52 -1.73 -15.59 4.96
C LYS A 52 -1.61 -15.13 3.50
N THR A 53 -2.72 -15.22 2.77
CA THR A 53 -2.82 -14.60 1.45
C THR A 53 -2.76 -13.09 1.67
N THR A 54 -1.67 -12.46 1.24
CA THR A 54 -1.34 -11.07 1.60
C THR A 54 -1.28 -10.20 0.37
N TYR A 55 -2.03 -9.10 0.40
CA TYR A 55 -2.02 -8.06 -0.64
C TYR A 55 -1.50 -6.75 -0.07
N ILE A 56 -0.72 -6.04 -0.86
CA ILE A 56 -0.27 -4.69 -0.54
C ILE A 56 -1.06 -3.71 -1.40
N LYS A 57 -1.54 -2.64 -0.78
CA LYS A 57 -2.22 -1.55 -1.46
C LYS A 57 -1.59 -0.22 -1.05
N ILE A 58 -1.23 0.61 -2.02
CA ILE A 58 -0.76 1.97 -1.77
C ILE A 58 -1.70 2.93 -2.46
N VAL A 59 -2.31 3.84 -1.69
CA VAL A 59 -3.17 4.89 -2.23
C VAL A 59 -2.28 6.06 -2.64
N VAL A 60 -2.46 6.54 -3.86
CA VAL A 60 -1.65 7.61 -4.45
C VAL A 60 -2.53 8.75 -4.94
N SER A 61 -1.98 9.96 -4.96
CA SER A 61 -2.66 11.16 -5.43
C SER A 61 -1.78 11.93 -6.42
N SER A 62 -2.29 13.04 -6.93
CA SER A 62 -1.49 13.94 -7.79
C SER A 62 -0.26 14.51 -7.09
N LYS A 63 -0.23 14.47 -5.75
CA LYS A 63 0.86 15.01 -4.93
C LYS A 63 1.91 13.97 -4.55
N THR A 64 1.69 12.70 -4.89
CA THR A 64 2.64 11.63 -4.56
C THR A 64 3.99 11.88 -5.23
N GLN A 65 5.05 11.86 -4.43
CA GLN A 65 6.42 12.09 -4.90
C GLN A 65 7.08 10.78 -5.30
N LEU A 66 7.72 10.77 -6.48
CA LEU A 66 8.35 9.57 -7.02
C LEU A 66 9.45 9.02 -6.10
N ASN A 67 10.31 9.89 -5.56
CA ASN A 67 11.39 9.48 -4.68
C ASN A 67 10.87 8.86 -3.37
N GLU A 68 9.85 9.46 -2.77
CA GLU A 68 9.24 8.93 -1.54
C GLU A 68 8.54 7.59 -1.77
N PHE A 69 7.84 7.47 -2.89
CA PHE A 69 7.20 6.22 -3.29
C PHE A 69 8.24 5.12 -3.54
N GLY A 70 9.35 5.48 -4.18
CA GLY A 70 10.47 4.57 -4.41
C GLY A 70 11.11 4.09 -3.10
N GLU A 71 11.31 4.98 -2.14
CA GLU A 71 11.82 4.62 -0.82
C GLU A 71 10.88 3.67 -0.09
N LEU A 72 9.58 3.97 -0.12
CA LEU A 72 8.57 3.11 0.51
C LEU A 72 8.56 1.71 -0.12
N THR A 73 8.60 1.64 -1.44
CA THR A 73 8.65 0.37 -2.17
C THR A 73 9.90 -0.42 -1.78
N ASN A 74 11.04 0.25 -1.73
CA ASN A 74 12.30 -0.39 -1.32
C ASN A 74 12.22 -0.92 0.11
N GLN A 75 11.67 -0.15 1.05
CA GLN A 75 11.47 -0.58 2.43
C GLN A 75 10.58 -1.82 2.53
N ILE A 76 9.50 -1.86 1.75
CA ILE A 76 8.60 -3.02 1.72
C ILE A 76 9.36 -4.27 1.30
N PHE A 77 10.11 -4.21 0.21
CA PHE A 77 10.83 -5.37 -0.33
C PHE A 77 12.16 -5.67 0.38
N ASP A 78 12.58 -4.82 1.30
CA ASP A 78 13.64 -5.16 2.26
C ASP A 78 13.13 -6.06 3.38
N VAL A 79 11.84 -5.97 3.68
CA VAL A 79 11.18 -6.72 4.78
C VAL A 79 10.64 -8.06 4.30
N ILE A 80 10.12 -8.10 3.09
CA ILE A 80 9.51 -9.30 2.50
C ILE A 80 10.08 -9.59 1.12
N SER A 81 9.90 -10.84 0.66
CA SER A 81 10.21 -11.24 -0.71
C SER A 81 8.95 -11.09 -1.60
N LYS A 82 9.18 -10.92 -2.91
CA LYS A 82 8.09 -10.93 -3.90
C LYS A 82 7.23 -12.19 -3.84
N ASP A 83 7.82 -13.30 -3.40
CA ASP A 83 7.12 -14.59 -3.30
C ASP A 83 6.25 -14.70 -2.05
N ASP A 84 6.36 -13.75 -1.12
CA ASP A 84 5.61 -13.73 0.13
C ASP A 84 4.23 -13.10 -0.01
N ILE A 85 3.97 -12.38 -1.10
CA ILE A 85 2.70 -11.67 -1.32
C ILE A 85 2.01 -12.16 -2.58
N ASP A 86 0.71 -11.95 -2.63
CA ASP A 86 -0.16 -12.42 -3.71
C ASP A 86 -0.65 -11.29 -4.61
N GLY A 87 -0.34 -10.06 -4.28
CA GLY A 87 -0.65 -8.91 -5.12
C GLY A 87 -0.13 -7.61 -4.56
N PHE A 88 0.11 -6.67 -5.47
CA PHE A 88 0.54 -5.31 -5.16
C PHE A 88 -0.31 -4.35 -6.00
N VAL A 89 -1.07 -3.50 -5.33
CA VAL A 89 -2.03 -2.61 -5.98
C VAL A 89 -1.66 -1.16 -5.73
N ILE A 90 -1.57 -0.38 -6.80
CA ILE A 90 -1.50 1.07 -6.76
C ILE A 90 -2.92 1.57 -6.98
N GLN A 91 -3.50 2.26 -6.00
CA GLN A 91 -4.87 2.75 -6.08
C GLN A 91 -4.89 4.28 -6.14
N PRO A 92 -5.22 4.87 -7.30
CA PRO A 92 -5.33 6.33 -7.41
C PRO A 92 -6.58 6.84 -6.68
N THR A 93 -6.46 8.05 -6.10
CA THR A 93 -7.62 8.78 -5.59
C THR A 93 -8.56 9.12 -6.74
N TYR A 94 -9.85 9.25 -6.43
CA TYR A 94 -10.88 9.60 -7.42
C TYR A 94 -11.62 10.86 -6.96
N GLY A 95 -11.80 11.79 -7.91
CA GLY A 95 -12.58 13.01 -7.70
C GLY A 95 -11.84 14.15 -7.02
N VAL A 96 -10.79 13.86 -6.24
CA VAL A 96 -9.98 14.86 -5.54
C VAL A 96 -8.51 14.51 -5.72
N SER A 97 -7.73 15.47 -6.22
CA SER A 97 -6.28 15.30 -6.41
C SER A 97 -5.91 14.01 -7.16
N GLU A 98 -6.61 13.75 -8.26
CA GLU A 98 -6.36 12.55 -9.06
C GLU A 98 -4.97 12.62 -9.72
N PRO A 99 -4.19 11.54 -9.65
CA PRO A 99 -2.91 11.50 -10.34
C PRO A 99 -3.11 11.43 -11.85
N SER A 100 -2.19 12.03 -12.60
CA SER A 100 -2.17 11.92 -14.06
C SER A 100 -1.81 10.49 -14.49
N LEU A 101 -2.14 10.15 -15.73
CA LEU A 101 -1.71 8.87 -16.30
C LEU A 101 -0.18 8.75 -16.29
N GLU A 102 0.52 9.85 -16.63
CA GLU A 102 1.98 9.87 -16.61
C GLU A 102 2.55 9.54 -15.23
N LEU A 103 2.00 10.17 -14.18
CA LEU A 103 2.41 9.86 -12.81
C LEU A 103 2.15 8.39 -12.46
N LEU A 104 0.98 7.87 -12.80
CA LEU A 104 0.64 6.46 -12.54
C LEU A 104 1.59 5.50 -13.25
N LEU A 105 1.96 5.79 -14.50
CA LEU A 105 2.93 4.98 -15.24
C LEU A 105 4.30 5.02 -14.57
N ASN A 106 4.72 6.20 -14.10
CA ASN A 106 5.99 6.33 -13.40
C ASN A 106 6.01 5.56 -12.06
N LEU A 107 4.91 5.60 -11.33
CA LEU A 107 4.77 4.83 -10.08
C LEU A 107 4.76 3.33 -10.36
N TYR A 108 4.06 2.91 -11.40
CA TYR A 108 4.05 1.52 -11.85
C TYR A 108 5.46 1.04 -12.18
N ASP A 109 6.23 1.85 -12.90
CA ASP A 109 7.61 1.51 -13.30
C ASP A 109 8.55 1.37 -12.09
N ILE A 110 8.26 2.05 -10.99
CA ILE A 110 9.04 1.93 -9.74
C ILE A 110 8.81 0.54 -9.12
N VAL A 111 7.58 0.05 -9.11
CA VAL A 111 7.24 -1.22 -8.47
C VAL A 111 7.59 -2.42 -9.34
N TYR A 112 7.44 -2.29 -10.65
CA TYR A 112 7.57 -3.40 -11.59
C TYR A 112 8.86 -4.24 -11.41
N PRO A 113 10.05 -3.65 -11.21
CA PRO A 113 11.26 -4.44 -10.98
C PRO A 113 11.22 -5.31 -9.74
N TYR A 114 10.44 -4.91 -8.74
CA TYR A 114 10.28 -5.67 -7.49
C TYR A 114 9.16 -6.69 -7.59
N TYR A 115 8.08 -6.34 -8.30
CA TYR A 115 6.88 -7.18 -8.37
C TYR A 115 6.19 -7.01 -9.73
N ILE A 116 6.33 -8.00 -10.60
CA ILE A 116 5.87 -7.93 -12.00
C ILE A 116 4.34 -7.77 -12.09
N ASP A 117 3.60 -8.44 -11.21
CA ASP A 117 2.13 -8.43 -11.24
C ASP A 117 1.50 -7.20 -10.57
N VAL A 118 2.26 -6.11 -10.44
CA VAL A 118 1.71 -4.85 -9.92
C VAL A 118 0.55 -4.37 -10.80
N LYS A 119 -0.53 -3.90 -10.15
CA LYS A 119 -1.73 -3.43 -10.85
C LYS A 119 -2.11 -2.04 -10.37
N VAL A 120 -2.63 -1.24 -11.29
CA VAL A 120 -3.26 0.03 -10.96
C VAL A 120 -4.77 -0.19 -10.98
N VAL A 121 -5.42 -0.07 -9.83
CA VAL A 121 -6.84 -0.38 -9.68
C VAL A 121 -7.56 0.84 -9.12
N PRO A 122 -8.51 1.42 -9.86
CA PRO A 122 -9.27 2.57 -9.39
C PRO A 122 -10.24 2.19 -8.26
N GLN A 123 -10.70 3.21 -7.53
CA GLN A 123 -11.72 3.03 -6.49
C GLN A 123 -13.08 2.83 -7.15
N LEU A 124 -13.44 1.58 -7.43
CA LEU A 124 -14.60 1.22 -8.23
C LEU A 124 -15.91 1.78 -7.68
N HIS A 125 -16.10 1.77 -6.37
CA HIS A 125 -17.31 2.32 -5.74
C HIS A 125 -17.54 3.80 -6.05
N LYS A 126 -16.49 4.56 -6.31
CA LYS A 126 -16.57 5.97 -6.67
C LYS A 126 -16.96 6.15 -8.14
N PHE A 127 -16.55 5.24 -9.02
CA PHE A 127 -16.94 5.26 -10.42
C PHE A 127 -18.45 5.08 -10.61
N ILE A 128 -19.07 4.24 -9.80
CA ILE A 128 -20.51 3.96 -9.89
C ILE A 128 -21.32 4.89 -9.00
N GLY A 129 -20.70 5.93 -8.38
CA GLY A 129 -21.38 6.89 -7.53
C GLY A 129 -21.78 6.39 -6.16
N ALA A 130 -21.30 5.23 -5.74
CA ALA A 130 -21.55 4.72 -4.39
C ALA A 130 -20.73 5.51 -3.37
N PRO A 131 -21.25 5.76 -2.15
CA PRO A 131 -20.53 6.48 -1.10
C PRO A 131 -19.29 5.75 -0.58
#